data_736e5adc53c7602b2a9e79d93f6577a6
#
_entry.id   736e5adc53c7602b2a9e79d93f6577a6
#
_cell.length_a   1.000
_cell.length_b   1.000
_cell.length_c   1.000
_cell.angle_alpha   90.00
_cell.angle_beta   90.00
_cell.angle_gamma   90.00
#
_symmetry.space_group_name_H-M   'P 1'
#
loop_
_entity.id
_entity.type
_entity.pdbx_description
1 polymer ?
#
loop_
_entity_poly.entity_id
_entity_poly.type
_entity_poly.pdbx_seq_one_letter_code
_entity_poly.pdbx_strand_id
1 'polypeptide(L)'
;MDLVGPRYIKGDGRFYSMNVIDLYSHRVFVESSRTKEDDNIAQGLLRCWKSMGRPDFLQIDNELSFRGSNRYPRSLGLVLRLCLYFGVHPVFIPVGEPWRDGVVEHFNDTYDKKFFRRQWFSSYVMLKRQSKNFQQFHNKHHRYSCLSRSRLKNDNLLHIGQVQPEGHFYNQRIVNLQSLFASS
;
A
#
# COMPACT_ATOMS: atom_id res chain seq x y z
N MET A 1 -2.46 5.90 0.32
CA MET A 1 -1.25 5.11 -0.01
C MET A 1 -0.11 6.08 -0.26
N ASP A 2 1.08 5.74 0.23
CA ASP A 2 2.28 6.57 0.05
C ASP A 2 3.51 5.70 -0.22
N LEU A 3 4.50 6.26 -0.93
CA LEU A 3 5.75 5.61 -1.30
C LEU A 3 6.95 6.37 -0.69
N VAL A 4 7.44 5.84 0.41
CA VAL A 4 8.50 6.47 1.21
C VAL A 4 9.88 6.00 0.78
N GLY A 5 10.82 6.92 0.58
CA GLY A 5 12.22 6.64 0.28
C GLY A 5 12.82 7.52 -0.81
N PRO A 6 14.10 7.30 -1.17
CA PRO A 6 14.91 6.13 -0.78
C PRO A 6 15.41 6.20 0.67
N ARG A 7 15.44 5.04 1.32
CA ARG A 7 16.13 4.82 2.58
C ARG A 7 17.27 3.85 2.38
N TYR A 8 18.24 3.84 3.29
CA TYR A 8 19.49 3.06 3.13
C TYR A 8 19.68 2.09 4.28
N ILE A 9 20.05 0.86 3.92
CA ILE A 9 20.57 -0.15 4.85
C ILE A 9 22.08 -0.11 4.75
N LYS A 10 22.76 0.05 5.88
CA LYS A 10 24.21 0.08 5.92
C LYS A 10 24.78 -1.25 5.38
N GLY A 11 25.55 -1.16 4.30
CA GLY A 11 26.15 -2.33 3.64
C GLY A 11 25.26 -3.09 2.64
N ASP A 12 23.97 -2.72 2.50
CA ASP A 12 23.05 -3.46 1.60
C ASP A 12 22.22 -2.55 0.67
N GLY A 13 22.55 -1.25 0.60
CA GLY A 13 22.01 -0.32 -0.37
C GLY A 13 20.64 0.27 -0.03
N ARG A 14 19.97 0.83 -1.05
CA ARG A 14 18.71 1.56 -0.90
C ARG A 14 17.50 0.65 -0.97
N PHE A 15 16.41 1.14 -0.37
CA PHE A 15 15.06 0.57 -0.51
C PHE A 15 13.99 1.66 -0.43
N TYR A 16 12.79 1.29 -0.83
CA TYR A 16 11.57 2.07 -0.74
C TYR A 16 10.52 1.28 0.04
N SER A 17 9.61 1.98 0.69
CA SER A 17 8.49 1.36 1.41
C SER A 17 7.19 1.89 0.85
N MET A 18 6.37 1.02 0.30
CA MET A 18 4.99 1.32 -0.04
C MET A 18 4.13 1.08 1.21
N ASN A 19 3.53 2.13 1.70
CA ASN A 19 2.69 2.12 2.89
C ASN A 19 1.24 2.40 2.51
N VAL A 20 0.37 1.48 2.85
CA VAL A 20 -1.09 1.62 2.65
C VAL A 20 -1.76 1.53 4.00
N ILE A 21 -2.71 2.43 4.26
CA ILE A 21 -3.53 2.42 5.45
C ILE A 21 -5.01 2.48 5.05
N ASP A 22 -5.80 1.62 5.64
CA ASP A 22 -7.25 1.71 5.54
C ASP A 22 -7.77 2.79 6.49
N LEU A 23 -8.42 3.79 5.95
CA LEU A 23 -8.88 4.96 6.71
C LEU A 23 -10.00 4.63 7.72
N TYR A 24 -10.69 3.52 7.54
CA TYR A 24 -11.76 3.10 8.43
C TYR A 24 -11.24 2.24 9.60
N SER A 25 -10.54 1.16 9.30
CA SER A 25 -10.04 0.21 10.31
C SER A 25 -8.67 0.60 10.86
N HIS A 26 -7.96 1.52 10.19
CA HIS A 26 -6.56 1.88 10.44
C HIS A 26 -5.58 0.70 10.33
N ARG A 27 -6.00 -0.39 9.67
CA ARG A 27 -5.08 -1.47 9.33
C ARG A 27 -4.09 -0.98 8.29
N VAL A 28 -2.85 -1.43 8.43
CA VAL A 28 -1.76 -1.04 7.57
C VAL A 28 -1.21 -2.21 6.77
N PHE A 29 -0.72 -1.92 5.59
CA PHE A 29 0.07 -2.83 4.78
C PHE A 29 1.38 -2.14 4.42
N VAL A 30 2.49 -2.85 4.63
CA VAL A 30 3.84 -2.36 4.35
C VAL A 30 4.52 -3.33 3.39
N GLU A 31 4.95 -2.81 2.25
CA GLU A 31 5.74 -3.57 1.28
C GLU A 31 7.03 -2.84 0.96
N SER A 32 8.17 -3.52 1.14
CA SER A 32 9.48 -2.95 0.80
C SER A 32 9.91 -3.39 -0.59
N SER A 33 10.50 -2.47 -1.35
CA SER A 33 11.04 -2.69 -2.70
C SER A 33 12.44 -2.09 -2.85
N ARG A 34 13.27 -2.64 -3.74
CA ARG A 34 14.58 -2.07 -4.10
C ARG A 34 14.46 -0.88 -5.06
N THR A 35 13.38 -0.83 -5.82
CA THR A 35 13.15 0.20 -6.84
C THR A 35 11.73 0.76 -6.73
N LYS A 36 11.52 1.93 -7.34
CA LYS A 36 10.20 2.56 -7.51
C LYS A 36 9.55 2.20 -8.85
N GLU A 37 9.96 1.10 -9.46
CA GLU A 37 9.38 0.68 -10.73
C GLU A 37 7.90 0.38 -10.59
N ASP A 38 7.14 0.78 -11.59
CA ASP A 38 5.69 0.64 -11.62
C ASP A 38 5.23 -0.81 -11.39
N ASP A 39 5.99 -1.78 -11.93
CA ASP A 39 5.71 -3.21 -11.74
C ASP A 39 5.81 -3.64 -10.28
N ASN A 40 6.82 -3.16 -9.56
CA ASN A 40 6.98 -3.47 -8.14
C ASN A 40 5.85 -2.85 -7.29
N ILE A 41 5.42 -1.65 -7.64
CA ILE A 41 4.31 -0.97 -6.98
C ILE A 41 3.00 -1.70 -7.27
N ALA A 42 2.74 -2.05 -8.53
CA ALA A 42 1.53 -2.77 -8.95
C ALA A 42 1.44 -4.14 -8.27
N GLN A 43 2.52 -4.91 -8.24
CA GLN A 43 2.57 -6.19 -7.52
C GLN A 43 2.40 -6.02 -6.01
N GLY A 44 2.94 -4.94 -5.44
CA GLY A 44 2.74 -4.59 -4.03
C GLY A 44 1.27 -4.32 -3.73
N LEU A 45 0.59 -3.54 -4.59
CA LEU A 45 -0.85 -3.28 -4.48
C LEU A 45 -1.69 -4.55 -4.58
N LEU A 46 -1.38 -5.44 -5.50
CA LEU A 46 -2.08 -6.72 -5.62
C LEU A 46 -1.94 -7.56 -4.34
N ARG A 47 -0.74 -7.61 -3.75
CA ARG A 47 -0.53 -8.27 -2.45
C ARG A 47 -1.28 -7.58 -1.32
N CYS A 48 -1.34 -6.24 -1.35
CA CYS A 48 -2.14 -5.46 -0.40
C CYS A 48 -3.62 -5.82 -0.49
N TRP A 49 -4.20 -5.79 -1.69
CA TRP A 49 -5.61 -6.11 -1.91
C TRP A 49 -5.94 -7.57 -1.58
N LYS A 50 -5.03 -8.48 -1.85
CA LYS A 50 -5.17 -9.89 -1.41
C LYS A 50 -5.21 -10.03 0.12
N SER A 51 -4.45 -9.20 0.83
CA SER A 51 -4.31 -9.27 2.30
C SER A 51 -5.39 -8.49 3.07
N MET A 52 -5.78 -7.33 2.56
CA MET A 52 -6.67 -6.39 3.25
C MET A 52 -8.08 -6.31 2.63
N GLY A 53 -8.26 -6.88 1.45
CA GLY A 53 -9.42 -6.68 0.61
C GLY A 53 -9.19 -5.58 -0.44
N ARG A 54 -9.94 -5.67 -1.54
CA ARG A 54 -9.92 -4.66 -2.59
C ARG A 54 -10.74 -3.45 -2.11
N PRO A 55 -10.18 -2.23 -2.11
CA PRO A 55 -10.94 -1.05 -1.73
C PRO A 55 -11.84 -0.56 -2.88
N ASP A 56 -12.86 0.22 -2.57
CA ASP A 56 -13.63 0.95 -3.57
C ASP A 56 -12.88 2.19 -4.04
N PHE A 57 -12.12 2.83 -3.15
CA PHE A 57 -11.34 4.04 -3.42
C PHE A 57 -9.90 3.86 -2.97
N LEU A 58 -8.95 4.26 -3.80
CA LEU A 58 -7.53 4.31 -3.46
C LEU A 58 -7.03 5.75 -3.55
N GLN A 59 -6.77 6.35 -2.38
CA GLN A 59 -6.14 7.67 -2.32
C GLN A 59 -4.64 7.53 -2.54
N ILE A 60 -4.12 8.30 -3.48
CA ILE A 60 -2.71 8.31 -3.91
C ILE A 60 -2.21 9.74 -4.02
N ASP A 61 -0.92 9.91 -3.73
CA ASP A 61 -0.25 11.18 -3.97
C ASP A 61 -0.09 11.47 -5.48
N ASN A 62 0.16 12.73 -5.81
CA ASN A 62 0.44 13.19 -7.16
C ASN A 62 1.83 12.80 -7.70
N GLU A 63 2.51 11.85 -7.07
CA GLU A 63 3.81 11.37 -7.52
C GLU A 63 3.72 10.80 -8.94
N LEU A 64 4.74 11.10 -9.77
CA LEU A 64 4.80 10.64 -11.18
C LEU A 64 4.70 9.14 -11.34
N SER A 65 5.21 8.38 -10.37
CA SER A 65 5.11 6.90 -10.32
C SER A 65 3.67 6.39 -10.38
N PHE A 66 2.69 7.22 -10.02
CA PHE A 66 1.28 6.84 -10.02
C PHE A 66 0.53 7.39 -11.24
N ARG A 67 0.91 8.57 -11.72
CA ARG A 67 0.19 9.29 -12.79
C ARG A 67 0.60 8.85 -14.20
N GLY A 68 1.77 8.27 -14.35
CA GLY A 68 2.37 7.98 -15.65
C GLY A 68 3.44 9.01 -16.04
N SER A 69 4.02 8.83 -17.23
CA SER A 69 5.15 9.61 -17.70
C SER A 69 4.73 11.01 -18.18
N ASN A 70 5.47 12.05 -17.74
CA ASN A 70 5.33 13.42 -18.33
C ASN A 70 5.68 13.46 -19.82
N ARG A 71 6.47 12.50 -20.32
CA ARG A 71 6.85 12.39 -21.73
C ARG A 71 5.68 11.95 -22.61
N TYR A 72 4.72 11.23 -22.02
CA TYR A 72 3.52 10.76 -22.68
C TYR A 72 2.29 11.12 -21.83
N PRO A 73 1.84 12.36 -21.86
CA PRO A 73 0.80 12.90 -20.95
C PRO A 73 -0.58 12.24 -21.16
N ARG A 74 -0.76 11.46 -22.22
CA ARG A 74 -1.98 10.69 -22.50
C ARG A 74 -1.90 9.24 -22.02
N SER A 75 -0.73 8.77 -21.52
CA SER A 75 -0.59 7.42 -21.00
C SER A 75 -1.00 7.37 -19.53
N LEU A 76 -1.87 6.44 -19.21
CA LEU A 76 -2.20 6.12 -17.81
C LEU A 76 -1.07 5.30 -17.20
N GLY A 77 -0.58 5.70 -16.04
CA GLY A 77 0.38 4.92 -15.26
C GLY A 77 -0.17 3.52 -14.94
N LEU A 78 0.73 2.58 -14.70
CA LEU A 78 0.36 1.18 -14.45
C LEU A 78 -0.57 1.05 -13.23
N VAL A 79 -0.34 1.83 -12.18
CA VAL A 79 -1.19 1.86 -10.98
C VAL A 79 -2.63 2.29 -11.32
N LEU A 80 -2.80 3.31 -12.18
CA LEU A 80 -4.11 3.74 -12.62
C LEU A 80 -4.82 2.68 -13.45
N ARG A 81 -4.10 2.07 -14.40
CA ARG A 81 -4.64 0.96 -15.20
C ARG A 81 -5.08 -0.21 -14.32
N LEU A 82 -4.30 -0.52 -13.29
CA LEU A 82 -4.62 -1.55 -12.32
C LEU A 82 -5.91 -1.20 -11.54
N CYS A 83 -6.02 0.03 -11.07
CA CYS A 83 -7.22 0.50 -10.37
C CYS A 83 -8.45 0.36 -11.27
N LEU A 84 -8.39 0.87 -12.50
CA LEU A 84 -9.49 0.80 -13.46
C LEU A 84 -9.87 -0.65 -13.80
N TYR A 85 -8.88 -1.51 -14.01
CA TYR A 85 -9.11 -2.93 -14.32
C TYR A 85 -9.87 -3.65 -13.19
N PHE A 86 -9.56 -3.33 -11.93
CA PHE A 86 -10.20 -3.94 -10.77
C PHE A 86 -11.43 -3.16 -10.26
N GLY A 87 -11.84 -2.09 -10.92
CA GLY A 87 -12.96 -1.25 -10.51
C GLY A 87 -12.69 -0.50 -9.19
N VAL A 88 -11.44 -0.11 -8.96
CA VAL A 88 -11.04 0.75 -7.85
C VAL A 88 -10.99 2.19 -8.34
N HIS A 89 -11.61 3.12 -7.62
CA HIS A 89 -11.59 4.53 -7.97
C HIS A 89 -10.31 5.20 -7.43
N PRO A 90 -9.36 5.63 -8.29
CA PRO A 90 -8.20 6.39 -7.85
C PRO A 90 -8.61 7.80 -7.44
N VAL A 91 -8.19 8.24 -6.26
CA VAL A 91 -8.44 9.58 -5.73
C VAL A 91 -7.09 10.27 -5.54
N PHE A 92 -6.84 11.31 -6.34
CA PHE A 92 -5.64 12.13 -6.20
C PHE A 92 -5.83 13.21 -5.15
N ILE A 93 -4.78 13.46 -4.36
CA ILE A 93 -4.77 14.55 -3.40
C ILE A 93 -4.66 15.88 -4.17
N PRO A 94 -5.58 16.83 -3.98
CA PRO A 94 -5.48 18.13 -4.65
C PRO A 94 -4.18 18.87 -4.29
N VAL A 95 -3.62 19.57 -5.25
CA VAL A 95 -2.46 20.43 -5.02
C VAL A 95 -2.85 21.50 -3.99
N GLY A 96 -2.07 21.63 -2.92
CA GLY A 96 -2.34 22.61 -1.86
C GLY A 96 -3.17 22.06 -0.69
N GLU A 97 -3.57 20.78 -0.71
CA GLU A 97 -4.31 20.13 0.40
C GLU A 97 -3.51 18.96 1.04
N PRO A 98 -2.26 19.17 1.51
CA PRO A 98 -1.43 18.09 2.04
C PRO A 98 -2.04 17.43 3.29
N TRP A 99 -2.88 18.15 4.05
CA TRP A 99 -3.53 17.60 5.25
C TRP A 99 -4.42 16.37 4.98
N ARG A 100 -4.85 16.15 3.73
CA ARG A 100 -5.61 14.95 3.35
C ARG A 100 -4.78 13.67 3.45
N ASP A 101 -3.47 13.78 3.42
CA ASP A 101 -2.54 12.65 3.57
C ASP A 101 -2.08 12.41 5.02
N GLY A 102 -2.54 13.23 5.95
CA GLY A 102 -2.08 13.24 7.34
C GLY A 102 -2.16 11.89 8.05
N VAL A 103 -3.10 11.01 7.68
CA VAL A 103 -3.23 9.69 8.30
C VAL A 103 -2.09 8.77 7.88
N VAL A 104 -1.75 8.72 6.58
CA VAL A 104 -0.65 7.90 6.09
C VAL A 104 0.70 8.49 6.49
N GLU A 105 0.83 9.82 6.51
CA GLU A 105 2.02 10.51 7.01
C GLU A 105 2.28 10.19 8.49
N HIS A 106 1.24 10.23 9.33
CA HIS A 106 1.37 9.86 10.74
C HIS A 106 1.80 8.39 10.90
N PHE A 107 1.29 7.50 10.05
CA PHE A 107 1.75 6.12 10.03
C PHE A 107 3.22 6.02 9.57
N ASN A 108 3.62 6.74 8.54
CA ASN A 108 5.00 6.79 8.05
C ASN A 108 5.96 7.23 9.15
N ASP A 109 5.56 8.24 9.93
CA ASP A 109 6.32 8.74 11.08
C ASP A 109 6.42 7.68 12.20
N THR A 110 5.34 6.95 12.43
CA THR A 110 5.31 5.82 13.38
C THR A 110 6.22 4.69 12.90
N TYR A 111 6.16 4.31 11.63
CA TYR A 111 7.03 3.30 11.03
C TYR A 111 8.49 3.71 11.12
N ASP A 112 8.82 4.96 10.81
CA ASP A 112 10.17 5.48 10.91
C ASP A 112 10.69 5.48 12.35
N LYS A 113 9.98 6.14 13.28
CA LYS A 113 10.42 6.37 14.66
C LYS A 113 10.38 5.11 15.53
N LYS A 114 9.35 4.25 15.36
CA LYS A 114 9.14 3.09 16.24
C LYS A 114 9.71 1.79 15.68
N PHE A 115 10.02 1.74 14.39
CA PHE A 115 10.55 0.55 13.75
C PHE A 115 11.91 0.83 13.10
N PHE A 116 11.96 1.63 12.02
CA PHE A 116 13.16 1.71 11.18
C PHE A 116 14.37 2.28 11.91
N ARG A 117 14.22 3.36 12.66
CA ARG A 117 15.32 4.00 13.42
C ARG A 117 15.71 3.28 14.70
N ARG A 118 14.87 2.37 15.20
CA ARG A 118 15.15 1.63 16.44
C ARG A 118 15.86 0.31 16.24
N GLN A 119 16.02 -0.12 15.01
CA GLN A 119 16.59 -1.42 14.68
C GLN A 119 17.75 -1.26 13.71
N TRP A 120 18.67 -2.19 13.84
CA TRP A 120 19.75 -2.34 12.87
C TRP A 120 19.42 -3.51 11.95
N PHE A 121 19.54 -3.29 10.64
CA PHE A 121 19.26 -4.30 9.62
C PHE A 121 20.55 -4.68 8.93
N SER A 122 20.93 -5.96 9.03
CA SER A 122 22.10 -6.51 8.35
C SER A 122 21.88 -6.74 6.86
N SER A 123 20.61 -6.83 6.43
CA SER A 123 20.23 -7.08 5.03
C SER A 123 18.82 -6.63 4.72
N TYR A 124 18.54 -6.44 3.43
CA TYR A 124 17.20 -6.16 2.92
C TYR A 124 16.21 -7.29 3.22
N VAL A 125 16.67 -8.54 3.18
CA VAL A 125 15.81 -9.70 3.52
C VAL A 125 15.37 -9.62 4.98
N MET A 126 16.29 -9.27 5.89
CA MET A 126 15.97 -9.05 7.30
C MET A 126 14.97 -7.90 7.47
N LEU A 127 15.22 -6.75 6.81
CA LEU A 127 14.29 -5.62 6.82
C LEU A 127 12.90 -6.06 6.39
N LYS A 128 12.78 -6.75 5.25
CA LYS A 128 11.48 -7.19 4.69
C LYS A 128 10.72 -8.08 5.67
N ARG A 129 11.40 -9.04 6.29
CA ARG A 129 10.82 -9.91 7.32
C ARG A 129 10.35 -9.12 8.53
N GLN A 130 11.18 -8.23 9.03
CA GLN A 130 10.86 -7.45 10.23
C GLN A 130 9.78 -6.40 9.96
N SER A 131 9.70 -5.83 8.76
CA SER A 131 8.58 -4.96 8.36
C SER A 131 7.25 -5.69 8.40
N LYS A 132 7.21 -6.97 8.00
CA LYS A 132 6.00 -7.80 8.13
C LYS A 132 5.62 -8.06 9.59
N ASN A 133 6.60 -8.34 10.45
CA ASN A 133 6.36 -8.50 11.88
C ASN A 133 5.82 -7.21 12.50
N PHE A 134 6.42 -6.07 12.15
CA PHE A 134 5.94 -4.76 12.59
C PHE A 134 4.51 -4.50 12.11
N GLN A 135 4.19 -4.76 10.85
CA GLN A 135 2.83 -4.65 10.30
C GLN A 135 1.83 -5.48 11.10
N GLN A 136 2.15 -6.75 11.37
CA GLN A 136 1.28 -7.64 12.14
C GLN A 136 1.08 -7.15 13.58
N PHE A 137 2.18 -6.74 14.23
CA PHE A 137 2.13 -6.19 15.58
C PHE A 137 1.29 -4.89 15.62
N HIS A 138 1.52 -3.98 14.66
CA HIS A 138 0.77 -2.73 14.55
C HIS A 138 -0.73 -3.01 14.38
N ASN A 139 -1.10 -3.87 13.43
CA ASN A 139 -2.50 -4.19 13.15
C ASN A 139 -3.20 -4.87 14.34
N LYS A 140 -2.46 -5.58 15.18
CA LYS A 140 -3.01 -6.28 16.34
C LYS A 140 -3.09 -5.39 17.59
N HIS A 141 -2.11 -4.53 17.81
CA HIS A 141 -1.91 -3.86 19.09
C HIS A 141 -2.04 -2.34 19.06
N HIS A 142 -1.85 -1.71 17.89
CA HIS A 142 -1.92 -0.25 17.82
C HIS A 142 -3.37 0.22 17.96
N ARG A 143 -3.58 1.19 18.85
CA ARG A 143 -4.88 1.80 19.11
C ARG A 143 -4.84 3.24 18.65
N TYR A 144 -5.73 3.60 17.75
CA TYR A 144 -5.94 4.98 17.35
C TYR A 144 -7.00 5.60 18.26
N SER A 145 -6.77 6.82 18.74
CA SER A 145 -7.69 7.52 19.65
C SER A 145 -9.07 7.78 19.03
N CYS A 146 -9.14 7.85 17.69
CA CYS A 146 -10.38 8.04 16.96
C CYS A 146 -11.26 6.78 16.87
N LEU A 147 -10.70 5.59 17.16
CA LEU A 147 -11.47 4.34 17.17
C LEU A 147 -12.05 4.11 18.56
N SER A 148 -13.37 4.19 18.70
CA SER A 148 -14.04 3.85 19.95
C SER A 148 -13.85 2.37 20.28
N ARG A 149 -13.76 2.06 21.59
CA ARG A 149 -13.57 0.67 22.11
C ARG A 149 -14.62 -0.33 21.59
N SER A 150 -15.83 0.14 21.28
CA SER A 150 -16.93 -0.67 20.75
C SER A 150 -16.69 -1.17 19.32
N ARG A 151 -16.05 -0.36 18.46
CA ARG A 151 -15.75 -0.76 17.09
C ARG A 151 -14.73 -1.89 17.00
N LEU A 152 -13.74 -1.90 17.90
CA LEU A 152 -12.69 -2.93 17.91
C LEU A 152 -13.17 -4.32 18.32
N LYS A 153 -14.30 -4.42 19.02
CA LYS A 153 -14.93 -5.71 19.34
C LYS A 153 -15.75 -6.28 18.19
N ASN A 154 -16.25 -5.42 17.31
CA ASN A 154 -17.05 -5.81 16.15
C ASN A 154 -16.23 -6.12 14.89
N ASP A 155 -14.93 -5.80 14.85
CA ASP A 155 -14.06 -6.09 13.70
C ASP A 155 -13.87 -7.60 13.41
N ASN A 156 -14.29 -8.48 14.35
CA ASN A 156 -14.46 -9.91 14.08
C ASN A 156 -15.82 -10.27 13.45
N LEU A 157 -16.72 -9.28 13.27
CA LEU A 157 -18.11 -9.51 12.87
C LEU A 157 -18.63 -8.51 11.82
N LEU A 158 -17.86 -7.49 11.45
CA LEU A 158 -18.30 -6.54 10.43
C LEU A 158 -17.88 -7.03 9.05
N HIS A 159 -18.86 -7.61 8.43
CA HIS A 159 -19.18 -7.49 7.03
C HIS A 159 -18.51 -6.26 6.38
N ILE A 160 -17.29 -6.41 5.92
CA ILE A 160 -16.95 -5.97 4.58
C ILE A 160 -18.09 -6.54 3.75
N GLY A 161 -18.92 -5.68 3.16
CA GLY A 161 -20.06 -6.13 2.39
C GLY A 161 -19.65 -7.37 1.62
N GLN A 162 -20.30 -8.49 1.90
CA GLN A 162 -20.01 -9.75 1.26
C GLN A 162 -20.33 -9.63 -0.23
N VAL A 163 -19.42 -9.06 -0.98
CA VAL A 163 -19.11 -9.66 -2.25
C VAL A 163 -18.20 -10.84 -1.87
N GLN A 164 -18.83 -11.99 -1.69
CA GLN A 164 -18.11 -13.27 -1.69
C GLN A 164 -17.14 -13.16 -2.87
N PRO A 165 -15.83 -13.17 -2.66
CA PRO A 165 -14.96 -13.42 -3.78
C PRO A 165 -15.29 -14.85 -4.16
N GLU A 166 -16.05 -15.04 -5.20
CA GLU A 166 -16.06 -16.29 -5.90
C GLU A 166 -14.60 -16.53 -6.22
N GLY A 167 -13.94 -17.39 -5.43
CA GLY A 167 -12.48 -17.56 -5.45
C GLY A 167 -11.92 -18.00 -6.80
N HIS A 168 -12.79 -18.37 -7.74
CA HIS A 168 -12.48 -18.69 -9.12
C HIS A 168 -12.16 -17.47 -9.98
N PHE A 169 -12.83 -16.34 -9.77
CA PHE A 169 -12.61 -15.13 -10.57
C PHE A 169 -11.28 -14.43 -10.23
N TYR A 170 -10.83 -14.53 -8.99
CA TYR A 170 -9.60 -13.87 -8.55
C TYR A 170 -8.35 -14.49 -9.17
N ASN A 171 -8.31 -15.83 -9.28
CA ASN A 171 -7.17 -16.52 -9.86
C ASN A 171 -7.09 -16.37 -11.41
N GLN A 172 -8.22 -16.37 -12.12
CA GLN A 172 -8.22 -16.16 -13.55
C GLN A 172 -7.85 -14.73 -13.97
N ARG A 173 -8.25 -13.71 -13.19
CA ARG A 173 -7.87 -12.33 -13.48
C ARG A 173 -6.40 -12.02 -13.18
N ILE A 174 -5.80 -12.66 -12.18
CA ILE A 174 -4.37 -12.51 -11.87
C ILE A 174 -3.50 -13.15 -12.96
N VAL A 175 -3.91 -14.28 -13.50
CA VAL A 175 -3.17 -14.98 -14.59
C VAL A 175 -3.16 -14.16 -15.88
N ASN A 176 -4.23 -13.42 -16.18
CA ASN A 176 -4.28 -12.56 -17.37
C ASN A 176 -3.52 -11.24 -17.24
N LEU A 177 -2.99 -10.89 -16.06
CA LEU A 177 -2.14 -9.69 -15.90
C LEU A 177 -0.82 -9.81 -16.68
N GLN A 178 -0.29 -11.01 -16.90
CA GLN A 178 0.90 -11.19 -17.73
C GLN A 178 0.68 -10.73 -19.18
N SER A 179 -0.54 -10.82 -19.71
CA SER A 179 -0.86 -10.33 -21.05
C SER A 179 -0.98 -8.80 -21.13
N LEU A 180 -1.27 -8.12 -20.01
CA LEU A 180 -1.29 -6.65 -19.94
C LEU A 180 0.12 -6.04 -19.92
N PHE A 181 1.13 -6.82 -19.52
CA PHE A 181 2.53 -6.40 -19.47
C PHE A 181 3.29 -6.68 -20.77
N ALA A 182 2.76 -7.54 -21.65
CA ALA A 182 3.43 -7.97 -22.89
C ALA A 182 3.24 -7.01 -24.07
N SER A 183 2.50 -5.91 -23.92
CA SER A 183 2.16 -4.96 -24.99
C SER A 183 2.68 -3.54 -24.72
N SER A 184 3.84 -3.43 -24.07
CA SER A 184 4.52 -2.13 -23.86
C SER A 184 5.84 -2.11 -24.59
#